data_563103100663e128a22e0b18e9c1a3bd
#
_entry.id   563103100663e128a22e0b18e9c1a3bd
#
_cell.length_a   1.000
_cell.length_b   1.000
_cell.length_c   1.000
_cell.angle_alpha   90.00
_cell.angle_beta   90.00
_cell.angle_gamma   90.00
#
_symmetry.space_group_name_H-M   'P 1'
#
loop_
_entity.id
_entity.type
_entity.pdbx_description
1 polymer ?
#
loop_
_entity_poly.entity_id
_entity_poly.type
_entity_poly.pdbx_seq_one_letter_code
_entity_poly.pdbx_strand_id
1 'polypeptide(L)'
;MPEKTATKPNRISLSLEETQLDIVEGDITEQGAEAVVNAANEDLKLGSGVAGAIREKGGPSIQEECDRIGHAPVGTAVMTGAGNLDAKQVIHAVGPRMGEGDEDRKLSSAVRASLALADRYGLRSIALPAISTGNFGFPMDRAARIMLTEIHRYLQGGTKLERVVVVLHGDEAFKTFRQELRRGFR
;
A
#
# COMPACT_ATOMS: atom_id res chain seq x y z
N MET A 1 -36.06 8.74 -13.58
CA MET A 1 -34.69 8.98 -13.08
C MET A 1 -33.81 7.95 -13.75
N PRO A 2 -32.77 8.34 -14.51
CA PRO A 2 -31.87 7.34 -15.07
C PRO A 2 -31.07 6.72 -13.92
N GLU A 3 -31.13 5.40 -13.80
CA GLU A 3 -30.24 4.64 -12.94
C GLU A 3 -28.80 5.00 -13.29
N LYS A 4 -28.06 5.53 -12.31
CA LYS A 4 -26.61 5.62 -12.40
C LYS A 4 -26.10 4.17 -12.48
N THR A 5 -25.82 3.70 -13.68
CA THR A 5 -25.02 2.51 -13.87
C THR A 5 -23.70 2.73 -13.15
N ALA A 6 -23.52 2.08 -12.02
CA ALA A 6 -22.28 2.07 -11.31
C ALA A 6 -21.23 1.46 -12.25
N THR A 7 -20.39 2.30 -12.83
CA THR A 7 -19.24 1.83 -13.60
C THR A 7 -18.37 0.98 -12.68
N LYS A 8 -18.10 -0.27 -13.09
CA LYS A 8 -17.17 -1.12 -12.33
C LYS A 8 -15.85 -0.37 -12.19
N PRO A 9 -15.24 -0.41 -10.98
CA PRO A 9 -13.96 0.24 -10.78
C PRO A 9 -12.90 -0.31 -11.74
N ASN A 10 -12.00 0.54 -12.20
CA ASN A 10 -10.88 0.14 -13.03
C ASN A 10 -10.04 -0.92 -12.30
N ARG A 11 -9.74 -2.01 -13.00
CA ARG A 11 -8.99 -3.12 -12.42
C ARG A 11 -8.16 -3.82 -13.49
N ILE A 12 -6.93 -4.20 -13.10
CA ILE A 12 -6.05 -5.08 -13.86
C ILE A 12 -5.60 -6.18 -12.92
N SER A 13 -5.63 -7.42 -13.40
CA SER A 13 -5.18 -8.59 -12.66
C SER A 13 -4.18 -9.37 -13.51
N LEU A 14 -3.07 -9.80 -12.89
CA LEU A 14 -2.10 -10.68 -13.51
C LEU A 14 -1.50 -11.64 -12.48
N SER A 15 -0.94 -12.73 -12.96
CA SER A 15 -0.22 -13.69 -12.11
C SER A 15 1.27 -13.45 -12.21
N LEU A 16 1.93 -13.33 -11.07
CA LEU A 16 3.37 -13.29 -10.93
C LEU A 16 3.78 -14.45 -10.04
N GLU A 17 4.45 -15.42 -10.64
CA GLU A 17 4.71 -16.71 -9.97
C GLU A 17 3.37 -17.30 -9.47
N GLU A 18 3.26 -17.64 -8.21
CA GLU A 18 2.05 -18.18 -7.60
C GLU A 18 1.16 -17.12 -6.94
N THR A 19 1.49 -15.84 -7.12
CA THR A 19 0.79 -14.71 -6.49
C THR A 19 -0.01 -13.93 -7.53
N GLN A 20 -1.26 -13.62 -7.21
CA GLN A 20 -2.07 -12.70 -8.01
C GLN A 20 -1.71 -11.27 -7.65
N LEU A 21 -1.33 -10.47 -8.64
CA LEU A 21 -1.18 -9.01 -8.51
C LEU A 21 -2.39 -8.33 -9.14
N ASP A 22 -3.08 -7.53 -8.33
CA ASP A 22 -4.18 -6.68 -8.77
C ASP A 22 -3.76 -5.20 -8.67
N ILE A 23 -4.14 -4.41 -9.67
CA ILE A 23 -4.09 -2.96 -9.61
C ILE A 23 -5.52 -2.48 -9.74
N VAL A 24 -6.01 -1.75 -8.76
CA VAL A 24 -7.42 -1.32 -8.70
C VAL A 24 -7.53 0.16 -8.34
N GLU A 25 -8.54 0.80 -8.90
CA GLU A 25 -9.02 2.10 -8.44
C GLU A 25 -10.11 1.86 -7.41
N GLY A 26 -9.96 2.39 -6.20
CA GLY A 26 -10.94 2.15 -5.16
C GLY A 26 -10.50 2.60 -3.76
N ASP A 27 -11.17 2.06 -2.77
CA ASP A 27 -10.91 2.28 -1.35
C ASP A 27 -10.06 1.13 -0.80
N ILE A 28 -8.91 1.46 -0.22
CA ILE A 28 -7.98 0.46 0.31
C ILE A 28 -8.59 -0.34 1.47
N THR A 29 -9.55 0.23 2.19
CA THR A 29 -10.22 -0.43 3.32
C THR A 29 -11.28 -1.45 2.90
N GLU A 30 -11.58 -1.55 1.60
CA GLU A 30 -12.66 -2.38 1.04
C GLU A 30 -12.16 -3.50 0.11
N GLN A 31 -10.89 -3.89 0.22
CA GLN A 31 -10.31 -4.87 -0.71
C GLN A 31 -10.36 -6.32 -0.21
N GLY A 32 -10.79 -6.55 1.01
CA GLY A 32 -10.82 -7.90 1.59
C GLY A 32 -9.43 -8.48 1.84
N ALA A 33 -8.39 -7.69 1.85
CA ALA A 33 -7.03 -8.13 2.14
C ALA A 33 -6.83 -8.35 3.64
N GLU A 34 -6.03 -9.36 4.00
CA GLU A 34 -5.71 -9.62 5.40
C GLU A 34 -4.84 -8.53 6.03
N ALA A 35 -3.93 -7.95 5.25
CA ALA A 35 -3.13 -6.79 5.64
C ALA A 35 -3.51 -5.57 4.82
N VAL A 36 -3.69 -4.43 5.48
CA VAL A 36 -3.89 -3.12 4.86
C VAL A 36 -2.68 -2.26 5.18
N VAL A 37 -2.00 -1.75 4.15
CA VAL A 37 -0.85 -0.88 4.32
C VAL A 37 -1.32 0.57 4.44
N ASN A 38 -0.87 1.22 5.51
CA ASN A 38 -0.99 2.65 5.71
C ASN A 38 0.27 3.36 5.22
N ALA A 39 0.11 4.43 4.44
CA ALA A 39 1.20 5.34 4.10
C ALA A 39 1.47 6.25 5.32
N ALA A 40 2.40 5.85 6.16
CA ALA A 40 2.67 6.45 7.46
C ALA A 40 3.76 7.53 7.42
N ASN A 41 3.80 8.35 8.46
CA ASN A 41 4.93 9.19 8.81
C ASN A 41 5.77 8.55 9.93
N GLU A 42 6.95 9.08 10.19
CA GLU A 42 7.87 8.56 11.21
C GLU A 42 7.31 8.56 12.63
N ASP A 43 6.43 9.51 12.94
CA ASP A 43 5.81 9.63 14.27
C ASP A 43 4.56 8.73 14.42
N LEU A 44 4.19 8.01 13.38
CA LEU A 44 3.03 7.10 13.35
C LEU A 44 1.72 7.79 13.74
N LYS A 45 1.56 9.05 13.35
CA LYS A 45 0.33 9.81 13.57
C LYS A 45 -0.57 9.71 12.35
N LEU A 46 -1.75 9.14 12.52
CA LEU A 46 -2.75 9.00 11.47
C LEU A 46 -3.33 10.39 11.13
N GLY A 47 -3.03 10.86 9.94
CA GLY A 47 -3.46 12.18 9.45
C GLY A 47 -4.62 12.09 8.47
N SER A 48 -4.43 12.63 7.27
CA SER A 48 -5.41 12.66 6.17
C SER A 48 -5.15 11.55 5.14
N GLY A 49 -5.89 11.54 4.05
CA GLY A 49 -5.74 10.56 2.97
C GLY A 49 -6.00 9.13 3.42
N VAL A 50 -5.13 8.21 3.04
CA VAL A 50 -5.23 6.79 3.43
C VAL A 50 -5.22 6.63 4.95
N ALA A 51 -4.35 7.32 5.65
CA ALA A 51 -4.29 7.30 7.11
C ALA A 51 -5.60 7.76 7.75
N GLY A 52 -6.20 8.80 7.20
CA GLY A 52 -7.50 9.31 7.65
C GLY A 52 -8.62 8.30 7.47
N ALA A 53 -8.68 7.62 6.33
CA ALA A 53 -9.66 6.57 6.08
C ALA A 53 -9.50 5.38 7.04
N ILE A 54 -8.27 4.97 7.31
CA ILE A 54 -7.95 3.90 8.26
C ILE A 54 -8.36 4.30 9.68
N ARG A 55 -8.04 5.54 10.09
CA ARG A 55 -8.44 6.06 11.40
C ARG A 55 -9.96 6.09 11.57
N GLU A 56 -10.67 6.61 10.59
CA GLU A 56 -12.12 6.77 10.63
C GLU A 56 -12.84 5.43 10.68
N LYS A 57 -12.49 4.51 9.78
CA LYS A 57 -13.14 3.20 9.69
C LYS A 57 -12.61 2.18 10.70
N GLY A 58 -11.37 2.29 11.09
CA GLY A 58 -10.72 1.37 12.04
C GLY A 58 -10.97 1.70 13.50
N GLY A 59 -11.35 2.93 13.79
CA GLY A 59 -11.55 3.40 15.17
C GLY A 59 -10.24 3.75 15.89
N PRO A 60 -10.31 4.11 17.18
CA PRO A 60 -9.19 4.70 17.92
C PRO A 60 -8.07 3.73 18.30
N SER A 61 -8.32 2.44 18.32
CA SER A 61 -7.34 1.45 18.81
C SER A 61 -6.06 1.41 17.96
N ILE A 62 -6.17 1.69 16.66
CA ILE A 62 -5.01 1.69 15.76
C ILE A 62 -4.03 2.80 16.16
N GLN A 63 -4.52 4.03 16.40
CA GLN A 63 -3.67 5.12 16.84
C GLN A 63 -3.07 4.85 18.23
N GLU A 64 -3.83 4.25 19.13
CA GLU A 64 -3.33 3.86 20.45
C GLU A 64 -2.14 2.90 20.35
N GLU A 65 -2.23 1.90 19.47
CA GLU A 65 -1.11 0.98 19.22
C GLU A 65 0.09 1.70 18.56
N CYS A 66 -0.16 2.60 17.61
CA CYS A 66 0.89 3.44 17.01
C CYS A 66 1.59 4.28 18.07
N ASP A 67 0.85 4.86 19.00
CA ASP A 67 1.41 5.68 20.10
C ASP A 67 2.31 4.87 21.02
N ARG A 68 2.02 3.60 21.25
CA ARG A 68 2.89 2.70 22.03
C ARG A 68 4.18 2.35 21.30
N ILE A 69 4.13 2.21 19.96
CA ILE A 69 5.34 2.02 19.15
C ILE A 69 6.17 3.30 19.13
N GLY A 70 5.51 4.45 18.96
CA GLY A 70 6.04 5.80 19.09
C GLY A 70 6.75 6.34 17.85
N HIS A 71 7.60 5.56 17.20
CA HIS A 71 8.41 6.01 16.07
C HIS A 71 8.79 4.84 15.16
N ALA A 72 8.89 5.12 13.85
CA ALA A 72 9.45 4.19 12.86
C ALA A 72 10.26 4.95 11.81
N PRO A 73 11.50 4.52 11.52
CA PRO A 73 12.35 5.20 10.54
C PRO A 73 11.81 5.11 9.12
N VAL A 74 12.17 6.08 8.28
CA VAL A 74 11.88 6.05 6.84
C VAL A 74 12.51 4.80 6.21
N GLY A 75 11.77 4.15 5.34
CA GLY A 75 12.18 2.90 4.67
C GLY A 75 11.84 1.64 5.45
N THR A 76 11.15 1.76 6.58
CA THR A 76 10.70 0.62 7.40
C THR A 76 9.19 0.50 7.44
N ALA A 77 8.71 -0.57 8.05
CA ALA A 77 7.29 -0.79 8.31
C ALA A 77 7.10 -1.41 9.69
N VAL A 78 6.02 -1.04 10.36
CA VAL A 78 5.60 -1.62 11.65
C VAL A 78 4.14 -2.05 11.57
N MET A 79 3.74 -2.96 12.43
CA MET A 79 2.40 -3.55 12.38
C MET A 79 1.60 -3.27 13.64
N THR A 80 0.32 -2.96 13.45
CA THR A 80 -0.69 -2.89 14.51
C THR A 80 -1.86 -3.82 14.20
N GLY A 81 -2.78 -3.98 15.13
CA GLY A 81 -4.07 -4.54 14.84
C GLY A 81 -4.88 -3.65 13.88
N ALA A 82 -5.96 -4.16 13.37
CA ALA A 82 -6.78 -3.48 12.36
C ALA A 82 -8.04 -2.80 12.95
N GLY A 83 -8.23 -2.85 14.25
CA GLY A 83 -9.43 -2.27 14.89
C GLY A 83 -10.71 -2.83 14.28
N ASN A 84 -11.58 -1.93 13.82
CA ASN A 84 -12.87 -2.29 13.20
C ASN A 84 -12.79 -2.51 11.69
N LEU A 85 -11.61 -2.44 11.08
CA LEU A 85 -11.45 -2.73 9.66
C LEU A 85 -11.72 -4.21 9.36
N ASP A 86 -12.21 -4.50 8.16
CA ASP A 86 -12.31 -5.86 7.64
C ASP A 86 -10.92 -6.31 7.14
N ALA A 87 -10.02 -6.48 8.08
CA ALA A 87 -8.63 -6.92 7.88
C ALA A 87 -8.11 -7.50 9.19
N LYS A 88 -7.02 -8.25 9.13
CA LYS A 88 -6.37 -8.80 10.32
C LYS A 88 -5.38 -7.81 10.95
N GLN A 89 -4.62 -7.10 10.11
CA GLN A 89 -3.55 -6.21 10.55
C GLN A 89 -3.48 -4.97 9.67
N VAL A 90 -2.95 -3.89 10.25
CA VAL A 90 -2.49 -2.72 9.51
C VAL A 90 -0.97 -2.68 9.54
N ILE A 91 -0.37 -2.52 8.38
CA ILE A 91 1.08 -2.36 8.22
C ILE A 91 1.34 -0.89 7.91
N HIS A 92 2.07 -0.21 8.81
CA HIS A 92 2.41 1.20 8.65
C HIS A 92 3.76 1.31 7.95
N ALA A 93 3.74 1.59 6.66
CA ALA A 93 4.92 1.74 5.82
C ALA A 93 5.35 3.21 5.81
N VAL A 94 6.59 3.47 6.21
CA VAL A 94 7.13 4.83 6.28
C VAL A 94 7.95 5.11 5.03
N GLY A 95 7.29 5.69 4.03
CA GLY A 95 7.94 6.14 2.80
C GLY A 95 8.63 7.49 2.96
N PRO A 96 9.51 7.85 2.01
CA PRO A 96 10.25 9.11 2.04
C PRO A 96 9.37 10.29 1.64
N ARG A 97 9.77 11.48 2.12
CA ARG A 97 9.34 12.76 1.56
C ARG A 97 10.23 13.11 0.38
N MET A 98 9.66 13.68 -0.66
CA MET A 98 10.45 14.18 -1.78
C MET A 98 11.39 15.29 -1.31
N GLY A 99 12.65 15.24 -1.73
CA GLY A 99 13.69 16.20 -1.36
C GLY A 99 14.55 15.84 -0.16
N GLU A 100 14.25 14.75 0.57
CA GLU A 100 15.08 14.34 1.72
C GLU A 100 16.33 13.55 1.35
N GLY A 101 16.43 13.10 0.09
CA GLY A 101 17.56 12.32 -0.43
C GLY A 101 17.34 10.84 -0.38
N ASP A 102 17.91 10.12 -1.36
CA ASP A 102 17.86 8.67 -1.49
C ASP A 102 16.43 8.10 -1.51
N GLU A 103 15.52 8.87 -2.09
CA GLU A 103 14.08 8.62 -2.01
C GLU A 103 13.69 7.29 -2.71
N ASP A 104 14.30 6.97 -3.84
CA ASP A 104 13.97 5.75 -4.58
C ASP A 104 14.28 4.49 -3.77
N ARG A 105 15.45 4.46 -3.14
CA ARG A 105 15.86 3.35 -2.27
C ARG A 105 14.97 3.26 -1.03
N LYS A 106 14.65 4.38 -0.42
CA LYS A 106 13.79 4.44 0.76
C LYS A 106 12.37 3.96 0.46
N LEU A 107 11.80 4.35 -0.68
CA LEU A 107 10.49 3.87 -1.10
C LEU A 107 10.51 2.36 -1.38
N SER A 108 11.49 1.88 -2.13
CA SER A 108 11.68 0.45 -2.39
C SER A 108 11.82 -0.36 -1.09
N SER A 109 12.59 0.16 -0.13
CA SER A 109 12.77 -0.44 1.19
C SER A 109 11.44 -0.52 1.98
N ALA A 110 10.65 0.53 1.99
CA ALA A 110 9.35 0.55 2.68
C ALA A 110 8.36 -0.46 2.08
N VAL A 111 8.35 -0.60 0.76
CA VAL A 111 7.53 -1.60 0.06
C VAL A 111 7.97 -3.01 0.44
N ARG A 112 9.26 -3.29 0.34
CA ARG A 112 9.81 -4.61 0.69
C ARG A 112 9.57 -4.95 2.16
N ALA A 113 9.78 -4.01 3.06
CA ALA A 113 9.53 -4.19 4.48
C ALA A 113 8.07 -4.55 4.77
N SER A 114 7.14 -3.93 4.03
CA SER A 114 5.70 -4.22 4.16
C SER A 114 5.36 -5.65 3.72
N LEU A 115 5.87 -6.08 2.57
CA LEU A 115 5.66 -7.43 2.06
C LEU A 115 6.30 -8.48 2.98
N ALA A 116 7.52 -8.24 3.43
CA ALA A 116 8.24 -9.13 4.34
C ALA A 116 7.52 -9.26 5.69
N LEU A 117 6.96 -8.18 6.19
CA LEU A 117 6.21 -8.19 7.44
C LEU A 117 4.94 -9.03 7.33
N ALA A 118 4.22 -8.90 6.21
CA ALA A 118 3.05 -9.73 5.94
C ALA A 118 3.41 -11.23 5.89
N ASP A 119 4.47 -11.59 5.18
CA ASP A 119 4.96 -12.98 5.13
C ASP A 119 5.36 -13.50 6.50
N ARG A 120 6.09 -12.71 7.26
CA ARG A 120 6.55 -13.08 8.61
C ARG A 120 5.42 -13.45 9.55
N TYR A 121 4.28 -12.78 9.42
CA TYR A 121 3.09 -13.03 10.23
C TYR A 121 2.08 -13.96 9.58
N GLY A 122 2.45 -14.61 8.48
CA GLY A 122 1.61 -15.60 7.81
C GLY A 122 0.37 -15.03 7.14
N LEU A 123 0.37 -13.73 6.81
CA LEU A 123 -0.72 -13.10 6.09
C LEU A 123 -0.64 -13.45 4.60
N ARG A 124 -1.76 -13.77 3.99
CA ARG A 124 -1.82 -14.27 2.62
C ARG A 124 -2.16 -13.22 1.58
N SER A 125 -2.66 -12.08 2.01
CA SER A 125 -3.02 -10.98 1.12
C SER A 125 -2.67 -9.64 1.73
N ILE A 126 -2.28 -8.71 0.86
CA ILE A 126 -1.85 -7.36 1.26
C ILE A 126 -2.36 -6.33 0.26
N ALA A 127 -2.92 -5.24 0.76
CA ALA A 127 -3.33 -4.07 -0.02
C ALA A 127 -2.38 -2.91 0.26
N LEU A 128 -1.79 -2.34 -0.79
CA LEU A 128 -0.85 -1.22 -0.70
C LEU A 128 -1.39 0.02 -1.42
N PRO A 129 -1.25 1.21 -0.84
CA PRO A 129 -1.52 2.47 -1.52
C PRO A 129 -0.31 2.91 -2.35
N ALA A 130 -0.45 3.98 -3.13
CA ALA A 130 0.67 4.67 -3.76
C ALA A 130 1.47 5.44 -2.69
N ILE A 131 2.39 4.77 -2.04
CA ILE A 131 3.16 5.28 -0.90
C ILE A 131 3.93 6.55 -1.29
N SER A 132 3.95 7.55 -0.41
CA SER A 132 4.65 8.84 -0.55
C SER A 132 4.09 9.79 -1.61
N THR A 133 3.07 9.43 -2.37
CA THR A 133 2.57 10.25 -3.48
C THR A 133 1.56 11.33 -3.10
N GLY A 134 1.08 11.32 -1.87
CA GLY A 134 0.22 12.38 -1.35
C GLY A 134 1.03 13.59 -0.87
N ASN A 135 0.87 13.96 0.40
CA ASN A 135 1.54 15.12 0.99
C ASN A 135 3.08 15.06 0.94
N PHE A 136 3.65 13.85 0.82
CA PHE A 136 5.10 13.67 0.72
C PHE A 136 5.67 14.04 -0.65
N GLY A 137 4.82 14.26 -1.66
CA GLY A 137 5.19 14.85 -2.93
C GLY A 137 5.97 13.96 -3.90
N PHE A 138 6.03 12.64 -3.66
CA PHE A 138 6.70 11.72 -4.58
C PHE A 138 5.93 11.66 -5.91
N PRO A 139 6.61 11.80 -7.07
CA PRO A 139 5.94 11.73 -8.36
C PRO A 139 5.26 10.37 -8.58
N MET A 140 4.01 10.40 -9.05
CA MET A 140 3.19 9.19 -9.19
C MET A 140 3.81 8.16 -10.14
N ASP A 141 4.32 8.59 -11.29
CA ASP A 141 4.95 7.72 -12.29
C ASP A 141 6.21 7.04 -11.77
N ARG A 142 7.03 7.79 -11.04
CA ARG A 142 8.25 7.28 -10.41
C ARG A 142 7.92 6.30 -9.27
N ALA A 143 6.91 6.61 -8.45
CA ALA A 143 6.42 5.71 -7.41
C ALA A 143 5.87 4.41 -8.02
N ALA A 144 5.09 4.51 -9.08
CA ALA A 144 4.54 3.35 -9.78
C ALA A 144 5.66 2.41 -10.26
N ARG A 145 6.69 2.96 -10.91
CA ARG A 145 7.83 2.17 -11.37
C ARG A 145 8.55 1.47 -10.22
N ILE A 146 8.86 2.21 -9.16
CA ILE A 146 9.61 1.68 -8.00
C ILE A 146 8.80 0.62 -7.27
N MET A 147 7.53 0.90 -6.99
CA MET A 147 6.66 -0.03 -6.26
C MET A 147 6.44 -1.33 -7.06
N LEU A 148 6.09 -1.23 -8.33
CA LEU A 148 5.86 -2.41 -9.16
C LEU A 148 7.14 -3.24 -9.35
N THR A 149 8.28 -2.60 -9.54
CA THR A 149 9.58 -3.28 -9.64
C THR A 149 9.91 -4.04 -8.35
N GLU A 150 9.71 -3.41 -7.19
CA GLU A 150 10.01 -4.06 -5.91
C GLU A 150 9.03 -5.18 -5.58
N ILE A 151 7.74 -5.00 -5.87
CA ILE A 151 6.74 -6.07 -5.71
C ILE A 151 7.12 -7.28 -6.57
N HIS A 152 7.43 -7.06 -7.85
CA HIS A 152 7.86 -8.14 -8.75
C HIS A 152 9.09 -8.87 -8.25
N ARG A 153 10.11 -8.12 -7.86
CA ARG A 153 11.36 -8.68 -7.32
C ARG A 153 11.11 -9.49 -6.06
N TYR A 154 10.29 -8.98 -5.15
CA TYR A 154 9.94 -9.68 -3.92
C TYR A 154 9.23 -11.01 -4.19
N LEU A 155 8.23 -11.00 -5.09
CA LEU A 155 7.45 -12.20 -5.41
C LEU A 155 8.28 -13.29 -6.09
N GLN A 156 9.33 -12.93 -6.82
CA GLN A 156 10.28 -13.90 -7.43
C GLN A 156 11.10 -14.66 -6.39
N GLY A 157 11.31 -14.10 -5.21
CA GLY A 157 12.11 -14.72 -4.14
C GLY A 157 11.39 -15.82 -3.35
N GLY A 158 10.15 -16.12 -3.69
CA GLY A 158 9.31 -17.06 -2.94
C GLY A 158 8.61 -16.39 -1.76
N THR A 159 7.30 -16.56 -1.67
CA THR A 159 6.46 -15.92 -0.66
C THR A 159 5.23 -16.79 -0.38
N LYS A 160 4.62 -16.62 0.78
CA LYS A 160 3.32 -17.20 1.13
C LYS A 160 2.15 -16.28 0.73
N LEU A 161 2.44 -15.08 0.22
CA LEU A 161 1.42 -14.18 -0.27
C LEU A 161 0.74 -14.76 -1.51
N GLU A 162 -0.57 -14.87 -1.45
CA GLU A 162 -1.41 -15.37 -2.55
C GLU A 162 -1.93 -14.21 -3.41
N ARG A 163 -2.08 -13.02 -2.80
CA ARG A 163 -2.59 -11.82 -3.46
C ARG A 163 -1.91 -10.56 -2.95
N VAL A 164 -1.47 -9.74 -3.89
CA VAL A 164 -1.02 -8.37 -3.66
C VAL A 164 -1.93 -7.45 -4.45
N VAL A 165 -2.53 -6.46 -3.81
CA VAL A 165 -3.37 -5.47 -4.48
C VAL A 165 -2.85 -4.07 -4.25
N VAL A 166 -2.55 -3.36 -5.33
CA VAL A 166 -2.20 -1.94 -5.30
C VAL A 166 -3.48 -1.15 -5.53
N VAL A 167 -3.85 -0.32 -4.58
CA VAL A 167 -5.11 0.41 -4.57
C VAL A 167 -4.85 1.90 -4.80
N LEU A 168 -5.37 2.41 -5.91
CA LEU A 168 -5.19 3.79 -6.33
C LEU A 168 -6.45 4.60 -6.06
N HIS A 169 -6.25 5.82 -5.62
CA HIS A 169 -7.32 6.80 -5.47
C HIS A 169 -7.36 7.70 -6.70
N GLY A 170 -8.42 7.56 -7.51
CA GLY A 170 -8.63 8.34 -8.72
C GLY A 170 -8.09 7.69 -10.00
N ASP A 171 -8.69 8.08 -11.13
CA ASP A 171 -8.42 7.55 -12.45
C ASP A 171 -6.99 7.86 -12.95
N GLU A 172 -6.49 9.05 -12.66
CA GLU A 172 -5.13 9.47 -13.06
C GLU A 172 -4.04 8.58 -12.46
N ALA A 173 -4.12 8.29 -11.16
CA ALA A 173 -3.20 7.40 -10.50
C ALA A 173 -3.29 5.98 -11.06
N PHE A 174 -4.49 5.48 -11.30
CA PHE A 174 -4.70 4.17 -11.92
C PHE A 174 -4.09 4.09 -13.32
N LYS A 175 -4.31 5.08 -14.16
CA LYS A 175 -3.73 5.14 -15.51
C LYS A 175 -2.20 5.14 -15.47
N THR A 176 -1.60 5.85 -14.54
CA THR A 176 -0.15 5.93 -14.36
C THR A 176 0.43 4.56 -13.99
N PHE A 177 -0.15 3.87 -13.01
CA PHE A 177 0.27 2.51 -12.65
C PHE A 177 0.05 1.51 -13.79
N ARG A 178 -1.06 1.60 -14.48
CA ARG A 178 -1.33 0.77 -15.67
C ARG A 178 -0.27 0.96 -16.74
N GLN A 179 0.12 2.20 -17.02
CA GLN A 179 1.14 2.50 -18.01
C GLN A 179 2.51 1.94 -17.62
N GLU A 180 2.92 2.08 -16.36
CA GLU A 180 4.17 1.51 -15.87
C GLU A 180 4.14 -0.03 -15.92
N LEU A 181 3.02 -0.64 -15.58
CA LEU A 181 2.87 -2.08 -15.70
C LEU A 181 3.04 -2.58 -17.14
N ARG A 182 2.47 -1.86 -18.11
CA ARG A 182 2.59 -2.18 -19.55
C ARG A 182 4.00 -2.02 -20.10
N ARG A 183 4.83 -1.15 -19.51
CA ARG A 183 6.25 -1.04 -19.85
C ARG A 183 7.05 -2.26 -19.43
N GLY A 184 6.48 -3.09 -18.58
CA GLY A 184 7.08 -4.30 -18.07
C GLY A 184 8.06 -4.06 -16.92
N PHE A 185 8.39 -5.16 -16.28
CA PHE A 185 9.38 -5.17 -15.19
C PHE A 185 10.79 -5.19 -15.80
N ARG A 186 11.59 -4.18 -15.51
CA ARG A 186 12.96 -4.02 -16.02
C ARG A 186 13.96 -4.05 -14.88
#